data_3e8aa4b143ba0996d6b9b7053993d363
#
_entry.id   3e8aa4b143ba0996d6b9b7053993d363
#
_cell.length_a   1.000
_cell.length_b   1.000
_cell.length_c   1.000
_cell.angle_alpha   90.00
_cell.angle_beta   90.00
_cell.angle_gamma   90.00
#
_symmetry.space_group_name_H-M   'P 1'
#
loop_
_entity.id
_entity.type
_entity.pdbx_description
1 polymer ?
#
loop_
_entity_poly.entity_id
_entity_poly.type
_entity_poly.pdbx_seq_one_letter_code
_entity_poly.pdbx_strand_id
1 'polypeptide(L)'
;MLKTAYPNAQRKVYEHEHTGFNYFTDGRTAYVKVGIIVNDLEHIDYLPVMDFRNNALPIDKVTATDVNKTIQRSTAKAIAMHGLGLSLWTGEDVPVIVDVVQVTQESSLIELTKGSENWEKVAQYITLNKQIGLDKIIQQLTTKYTISAAVNKEIAKLLKQD
;
A
#
# COMPACT_ATOMS: atom_id res chain seq x y z
N MET A 1 -0.08 -8.22 -8.55
CA MET A 1 1.32 -8.14 -9.03
C MET A 1 1.94 -9.53 -9.32
N LEU A 2 2.20 -10.43 -8.33
CA LEU A 2 2.81 -11.74 -8.63
C LEU A 2 1.99 -12.53 -9.67
N LYS A 3 0.71 -12.74 -9.43
CA LYS A 3 -0.20 -13.47 -10.31
C LYS A 3 -0.44 -12.79 -11.68
N THR A 4 -0.17 -11.51 -11.80
CA THR A 4 -0.25 -10.78 -13.07
C THR A 4 0.96 -11.10 -13.95
N ALA A 5 2.15 -11.17 -13.33
CA ALA A 5 3.39 -11.53 -14.05
C ALA A 5 3.53 -13.04 -14.23
N TYR A 6 3.08 -13.81 -13.23
CA TYR A 6 3.19 -15.28 -13.20
C TYR A 6 1.84 -15.90 -12.79
N PRO A 7 0.90 -16.13 -13.72
CA PRO A 7 -0.44 -16.64 -13.43
C PRO A 7 -0.45 -17.96 -12.67
N ASN A 8 0.55 -18.82 -12.94
CA ASN A 8 0.71 -20.15 -12.34
C ASN A 8 1.46 -20.14 -11.00
N ALA A 9 1.88 -18.97 -10.51
CA ALA A 9 2.54 -18.87 -9.22
C ALA A 9 1.65 -19.43 -8.09
N GLN A 10 2.26 -20.18 -7.18
CA GLN A 10 1.56 -20.79 -6.06
C GLN A 10 2.17 -20.32 -4.74
N ARG A 11 1.33 -20.17 -3.72
CA ARG A 11 1.75 -19.96 -2.34
C ARG A 11 1.51 -21.22 -1.54
N LYS A 12 2.51 -21.67 -0.80
CA LYS A 12 2.44 -22.77 0.12
C LYS A 12 2.71 -22.28 1.54
N VAL A 13 1.75 -22.44 2.44
CA VAL A 13 1.97 -22.25 3.88
C VAL A 13 2.23 -23.66 4.45
N TYR A 14 3.38 -23.83 5.08
CA TYR A 14 3.73 -25.10 5.67
C TYR A 14 3.09 -25.27 7.04
N GLU A 15 2.63 -26.48 7.31
CA GLU A 15 2.03 -26.88 8.56
C GLU A 15 2.94 -27.87 9.30
N HIS A 16 2.86 -27.84 10.63
CA HIS A 16 3.60 -28.77 11.46
C HIS A 16 2.95 -30.17 11.38
N GLU A 17 3.71 -31.19 10.99
CA GLU A 17 3.21 -32.51 10.65
C GLU A 17 2.34 -33.19 11.74
N HIS A 18 2.70 -32.99 13.03
CA HIS A 18 2.00 -33.65 14.12
C HIS A 18 0.81 -32.85 14.69
N THR A 19 0.86 -31.51 14.61
CA THR A 19 -0.16 -30.66 15.22
C THR A 19 -1.11 -30.04 14.22
N GLY A 20 -0.75 -30.01 12.94
CA GLY A 20 -1.49 -29.31 11.89
C GLY A 20 -1.47 -27.79 12.02
N PHE A 21 -0.68 -27.24 12.95
CA PHE A 21 -0.54 -25.79 13.07
C PHE A 21 0.30 -25.21 11.94
N ASN A 22 -0.09 -24.04 11.46
CA ASN A 22 0.62 -23.29 10.44
C ASN A 22 1.79 -22.45 11.01
N TYR A 23 2.35 -22.86 12.11
CA TYR A 23 3.58 -22.35 12.73
C TYR A 23 4.39 -23.48 13.37
N PHE A 24 5.67 -23.20 13.57
CA PHE A 24 6.64 -24.07 14.20
C PHE A 24 7.16 -23.42 15.47
N THR A 25 7.63 -24.20 16.43
CA THR A 25 8.14 -23.69 17.69
C THR A 25 9.37 -24.44 18.15
N ASP A 26 10.28 -23.74 18.84
CA ASP A 26 11.42 -24.27 19.59
C ASP A 26 11.10 -24.46 21.09
N GLY A 27 9.81 -24.31 21.47
CA GLY A 27 9.33 -24.34 22.85
C GLY A 27 9.42 -23.01 23.58
N ARG A 28 10.07 -21.98 23.01
CA ARG A 28 10.20 -20.63 23.57
C ARG A 28 9.48 -19.58 22.71
N THR A 29 9.69 -19.66 21.40
CA THR A 29 9.15 -18.75 20.41
C THR A 29 8.48 -19.54 19.29
N ALA A 30 7.87 -18.85 18.35
CA ALA A 30 7.28 -19.46 17.16
C ALA A 30 7.75 -18.78 15.88
N TYR A 31 7.74 -19.52 14.77
CA TYR A 31 8.00 -19.00 13.44
C TYR A 31 7.06 -19.64 12.42
N VAL A 32 6.87 -18.99 11.31
CA VAL A 32 6.15 -19.53 10.16
C VAL A 32 7.12 -19.91 9.05
N LYS A 33 6.69 -20.82 8.18
CA LYS A 33 7.42 -21.24 6.99
C LYS A 33 6.49 -21.08 5.79
N VAL A 34 6.88 -20.24 4.84
CA VAL A 34 6.07 -19.94 3.65
C VAL A 34 6.93 -20.07 2.40
N GLY A 35 6.42 -20.83 1.43
CA GLY A 35 7.00 -20.99 0.11
C GLY A 35 6.22 -20.25 -0.97
N ILE A 36 6.92 -19.70 -1.94
CA ILE A 36 6.37 -19.19 -3.19
C ILE A 36 7.03 -19.97 -4.33
N ILE A 37 6.18 -20.55 -5.18
CA ILE A 37 6.62 -21.35 -6.32
C ILE A 37 6.31 -20.57 -7.59
N VAL A 38 7.34 -20.33 -8.40
CA VAL A 38 7.23 -19.70 -9.73
C VAL A 38 8.06 -20.50 -10.71
N ASN A 39 7.44 -20.99 -11.78
CA ASN A 39 8.11 -21.81 -12.80
C ASN A 39 8.92 -22.98 -12.19
N ASP A 40 8.28 -23.72 -11.28
CA ASP A 40 8.84 -24.88 -10.56
C ASP A 40 10.01 -24.57 -9.60
N LEU A 41 10.40 -23.31 -9.46
CA LEU A 41 11.36 -22.85 -8.47
C LEU A 41 10.62 -22.38 -7.21
N GLU A 42 10.93 -22.97 -6.07
CA GLU A 42 10.40 -22.58 -4.77
C GLU A 42 11.41 -21.77 -3.98
N HIS A 43 11.01 -20.58 -3.54
CA HIS A 43 11.72 -19.82 -2.50
C HIS A 43 10.93 -19.86 -1.20
N ILE A 44 11.63 -20.23 -0.12
CA ILE A 44 11.04 -20.39 1.20
C ILE A 44 11.60 -19.33 2.12
N ASP A 45 10.70 -18.61 2.81
CA ASP A 45 11.04 -17.69 3.91
C ASP A 45 10.61 -18.27 5.25
N TYR A 46 11.45 -18.06 6.26
CA TYR A 46 11.21 -18.41 7.64
C TYR A 46 11.16 -17.12 8.46
N LEU A 47 10.00 -16.81 9.04
CA LEU A 47 9.82 -15.57 9.76
C LEU A 47 9.35 -15.83 11.20
N PRO A 48 10.09 -15.36 12.22
CA PRO A 48 9.63 -15.42 13.60
C PRO A 48 8.34 -14.65 13.81
N VAL A 49 7.48 -15.13 14.70
CA VAL A 49 6.31 -14.38 15.18
C VAL A 49 6.80 -13.31 16.15
N MET A 50 6.58 -12.05 15.79
CA MET A 50 7.19 -10.89 16.46
C MET A 50 6.15 -9.84 16.84
N ASP A 51 6.47 -9.08 17.89
CA ASP A 51 5.75 -7.88 18.26
C ASP A 51 6.01 -6.70 17.28
N PHE A 52 5.42 -5.54 17.57
CA PHE A 52 5.58 -4.32 16.76
C PHE A 52 7.00 -3.72 16.81
N ARG A 53 7.85 -4.16 17.77
CA ARG A 53 9.26 -3.75 17.92
C ARG A 53 10.22 -4.76 17.29
N ASN A 54 9.69 -5.77 16.59
CA ASN A 54 10.41 -6.90 16.00
C ASN A 54 11.12 -7.80 17.05
N ASN A 55 10.63 -7.86 18.28
CA ASN A 55 11.05 -8.87 19.24
C ASN A 55 10.21 -10.13 19.07
N ALA A 56 10.84 -11.30 19.09
CA ALA A 56 10.14 -12.57 19.02
C ALA A 56 9.17 -12.71 20.22
N LEU A 57 7.92 -13.10 19.94
CA LEU A 57 6.91 -13.32 20.97
C LEU A 57 7.19 -14.64 21.69
N PRO A 58 7.10 -14.68 23.04
CA PRO A 58 7.05 -15.93 23.79
C PRO A 58 5.87 -16.78 23.32
N ILE A 59 6.05 -18.10 23.28
CA ILE A 59 5.06 -19.03 22.72
C ILE A 59 3.69 -18.96 23.42
N ASP A 60 3.66 -18.71 24.71
CA ASP A 60 2.45 -18.55 25.52
C ASP A 60 1.66 -17.28 25.20
N LYS A 61 2.26 -16.32 24.47
CA LYS A 61 1.64 -15.07 24.04
C LYS A 61 1.31 -15.02 22.55
N VAL A 62 1.69 -16.04 21.80
CA VAL A 62 1.43 -16.11 20.36
C VAL A 62 -0.05 -16.35 20.11
N THR A 63 -0.68 -15.46 19.35
CA THR A 63 -2.08 -15.59 18.93
C THR A 63 -2.20 -15.98 17.46
N ALA A 64 -3.35 -16.55 17.08
CA ALA A 64 -3.64 -16.85 15.67
C ALA A 64 -3.56 -15.61 14.78
N THR A 65 -3.89 -14.42 15.32
CA THR A 65 -3.77 -13.16 14.62
C THR A 65 -2.31 -12.83 14.32
N ASP A 66 -1.39 -13.04 15.26
CA ASP A 66 0.04 -12.78 15.09
C ASP A 66 0.65 -13.75 14.09
N VAL A 67 0.26 -15.03 14.16
CA VAL A 67 0.66 -16.04 13.17
C VAL A 67 0.20 -15.64 11.77
N ASN A 68 -1.07 -15.25 11.60
CA ASN A 68 -1.59 -14.84 10.30
C ASN A 68 -0.87 -13.59 9.74
N LYS A 69 -0.62 -12.57 10.56
CA LYS A 69 0.18 -11.39 10.17
C LYS A 69 1.57 -11.80 9.72
N THR A 70 2.21 -12.72 10.44
CA THR A 70 3.55 -13.21 10.13
C THR A 70 3.58 -13.98 8.83
N ILE A 71 2.56 -14.82 8.54
CA ILE A 71 2.39 -15.50 7.27
C ILE A 71 2.30 -14.49 6.10
N GLN A 72 1.54 -13.41 6.25
CA GLN A 72 1.44 -12.38 5.21
C GLN A 72 2.78 -11.67 4.96
N ARG A 73 3.53 -11.33 6.02
CA ARG A 73 4.87 -10.74 5.92
C ARG A 73 5.87 -11.70 5.28
N SER A 74 5.86 -12.98 5.69
CA SER A 74 6.72 -14.02 5.13
C SER A 74 6.38 -14.27 3.65
N THR A 75 5.10 -14.24 3.27
CA THR A 75 4.67 -14.32 1.87
C THR A 75 5.30 -13.21 1.03
N ALA A 76 5.29 -11.96 1.52
CA ALA A 76 5.89 -10.83 0.80
C ALA A 76 7.41 -11.01 0.62
N LYS A 77 8.12 -11.52 1.64
CA LYS A 77 9.56 -11.81 1.58
C LYS A 77 9.87 -12.93 0.58
N ALA A 78 9.12 -14.02 0.61
CA ALA A 78 9.30 -15.12 -0.33
C ALA A 78 9.03 -14.69 -1.79
N ILE A 79 8.09 -13.76 -2.02
CA ILE A 79 7.86 -13.14 -3.33
C ILE A 79 9.07 -12.30 -3.75
N ALA A 80 9.66 -11.53 -2.82
CA ALA A 80 10.83 -10.71 -3.12
C ALA A 80 12.05 -11.55 -3.53
N MET A 81 12.20 -12.77 -3.01
CA MET A 81 13.27 -13.70 -3.41
C MET A 81 13.19 -14.12 -4.89
N HIS A 82 12.04 -13.99 -5.52
CA HIS A 82 11.87 -14.14 -6.98
C HIS A 82 12.20 -12.86 -7.76
N GLY A 83 12.82 -11.86 -7.14
CA GLY A 83 13.18 -10.58 -7.76
C GLY A 83 12.03 -9.58 -7.85
N LEU A 84 10.84 -9.92 -7.36
CA LEU A 84 9.67 -9.05 -7.40
C LEU A 84 9.63 -8.11 -6.18
N GLY A 85 9.77 -6.83 -6.43
CA GLY A 85 9.77 -5.82 -5.37
C GLY A 85 11.07 -5.76 -4.56
N LEU A 86 12.18 -6.25 -5.11
CA LEU A 86 13.50 -6.24 -4.47
C LEU A 86 13.94 -4.82 -4.11
N SER A 87 13.63 -3.84 -4.95
CA SER A 87 13.87 -2.42 -4.75
C SER A 87 13.28 -1.85 -3.45
N LEU A 88 12.15 -2.38 -2.99
CA LEU A 88 11.55 -2.00 -1.71
C LEU A 88 12.43 -2.39 -0.50
N TRP A 89 13.36 -3.32 -0.71
CA TRP A 89 14.26 -3.83 0.34
C TRP A 89 15.66 -3.25 0.26
N THR A 90 16.11 -2.83 -0.93
CA THR A 90 17.43 -2.24 -1.13
C THR A 90 17.48 -0.76 -0.77
N GLY A 91 16.31 -0.11 -0.63
CA GLY A 91 16.24 1.34 -0.40
C GLY A 91 16.77 2.16 -1.58
N GLU A 92 17.02 1.54 -2.72
CA GLU A 92 17.40 2.22 -3.93
C GLU A 92 16.16 2.81 -4.60
N ASP A 93 16.23 4.07 -4.99
CA ASP A 93 15.27 4.68 -5.90
C ASP A 93 15.35 3.91 -7.21
N VAL A 94 14.34 3.09 -7.48
CA VAL A 94 14.22 2.39 -8.75
C VAL A 94 14.15 3.45 -9.83
N PRO A 95 15.05 3.46 -10.81
CA PRO A 95 14.79 4.25 -12.00
C PRO A 95 13.45 3.78 -12.55
N VAL A 96 12.48 4.68 -12.61
CA VAL A 96 11.16 4.40 -13.16
C VAL A 96 11.39 4.03 -14.63
N ILE A 97 11.49 2.72 -14.91
CA ILE A 97 11.39 2.24 -16.27
C ILE A 97 9.93 2.49 -16.65
N VAL A 98 9.70 3.58 -17.38
CA VAL A 98 8.39 3.99 -17.87
C VAL A 98 8.02 3.11 -19.08
N ASP A 99 7.92 1.80 -18.84
CA ASP A 99 7.24 0.85 -19.71
C ASP A 99 6.26 0.02 -18.86
N VAL A 100 5.64 0.69 -17.92
CA VAL A 100 4.42 0.20 -17.30
C VAL A 100 3.30 0.65 -18.23
N VAL A 101 2.73 -0.31 -18.97
CA VAL A 101 1.33 -0.22 -19.38
C VAL A 101 0.59 0.49 -18.26
N GLN A 102 0.18 1.72 -18.51
CA GLN A 102 -0.68 2.48 -17.62
C GLN A 102 -1.92 1.63 -17.36
N VAL A 103 -1.92 0.87 -16.27
CA VAL A 103 -3.16 0.61 -15.56
C VAL A 103 -3.43 1.94 -14.87
N THR A 104 -4.01 2.85 -15.61
CA THR A 104 -4.75 3.98 -15.10
C THR A 104 -5.74 3.42 -14.09
N GLN A 105 -5.39 3.41 -12.81
CA GLN A 105 -6.40 3.75 -11.85
C GLN A 105 -6.73 5.22 -12.18
N GLU A 106 -7.67 5.39 -13.07
CA GLU A 106 -8.50 6.57 -13.08
C GLU A 106 -9.21 6.60 -11.71
N SER A 107 -8.54 7.14 -10.69
CA SER A 107 -9.29 8.00 -9.79
C SER A 107 -9.81 9.08 -10.73
N SER A 108 -11.04 8.92 -11.20
CA SER A 108 -11.72 9.95 -11.95
C SER A 108 -11.76 11.16 -11.03
N LEU A 109 -10.77 12.07 -11.23
CA LEU A 109 -10.78 13.35 -10.55
C LEU A 109 -12.09 13.98 -10.91
N ILE A 110 -12.93 14.24 -9.92
CA ILE A 110 -14.27 14.81 -10.15
C ILE A 110 -14.06 16.19 -10.77
N GLU A 111 -14.63 16.43 -11.94
CA GLU A 111 -14.57 17.73 -12.58
C GLU A 111 -15.28 18.75 -11.69
N LEU A 112 -14.55 19.77 -11.25
CA LEU A 112 -15.13 20.84 -10.44
C LEU A 112 -15.83 21.85 -11.34
N THR A 113 -17.15 21.89 -11.28
CA THR A 113 -17.98 22.86 -12.02
C THR A 113 -18.66 23.84 -11.06
N LYS A 114 -18.71 25.13 -11.46
CA LYS A 114 -19.38 26.16 -10.69
C LYS A 114 -20.87 25.84 -10.54
N GLY A 115 -21.40 25.90 -9.31
CA GLY A 115 -22.79 25.57 -9.00
C GLY A 115 -23.08 24.09 -8.69
N SER A 116 -22.06 23.24 -8.68
CA SER A 116 -22.20 21.86 -8.20
C SER A 116 -22.13 21.81 -6.67
N GLU A 117 -22.65 20.75 -6.06
CA GLU A 117 -22.53 20.51 -4.61
C GLU A 117 -21.07 20.52 -4.14
N ASN A 118 -20.15 20.01 -4.98
CA ASN A 118 -18.72 20.04 -4.72
C ASN A 118 -18.17 21.46 -4.76
N TRP A 119 -18.69 22.34 -5.62
CA TRP A 119 -18.29 23.75 -5.66
C TRP A 119 -18.63 24.48 -4.36
N GLU A 120 -19.82 24.23 -3.79
CA GLU A 120 -20.19 24.87 -2.52
C GLU A 120 -19.25 24.48 -1.38
N LYS A 121 -18.89 23.20 -1.29
CA LYS A 121 -17.91 22.71 -0.32
C LYS A 121 -16.54 23.34 -0.52
N VAL A 122 -16.09 23.49 -1.76
CA VAL A 122 -14.83 24.13 -2.11
C VAL A 122 -14.86 25.62 -1.81
N ALA A 123 -15.95 26.32 -2.11
CA ALA A 123 -16.10 27.75 -1.81
C ALA A 123 -16.05 28.02 -0.31
N GLN A 124 -16.71 27.20 0.51
CA GLN A 124 -16.62 27.27 1.97
C GLN A 124 -15.19 27.02 2.45
N TYR A 125 -14.51 26.00 1.91
CA TYR A 125 -13.13 25.71 2.26
C TYR A 125 -12.19 26.88 1.94
N ILE A 126 -12.33 27.50 0.75
CA ILE A 126 -11.55 28.68 0.34
C ILE A 126 -11.78 29.85 1.29
N THR A 127 -13.03 30.11 1.66
CA THR A 127 -13.41 31.21 2.56
C THR A 127 -12.79 31.05 3.94
N LEU A 128 -12.77 29.81 4.47
CA LEU A 128 -12.19 29.50 5.77
C LEU A 128 -10.65 29.52 5.77
N ASN A 129 -10.02 29.32 4.60
CA ASN A 129 -8.57 29.15 4.48
C ASN A 129 -7.89 30.22 3.62
N LYS A 130 -8.47 31.42 3.51
CA LYS A 130 -7.94 32.55 2.72
C LYS A 130 -6.45 32.85 3.01
N GLN A 131 -6.01 32.62 4.25
CA GLN A 131 -4.63 32.90 4.70
C GLN A 131 -3.56 31.99 4.06
N ILE A 132 -3.94 30.84 3.50
CA ILE A 132 -3.01 29.83 2.97
C ILE A 132 -2.40 30.27 1.62
N GLY A 133 -3.11 31.12 0.88
CA GLY A 133 -2.71 31.63 -0.43
C GLY A 133 -3.17 30.75 -1.59
N LEU A 134 -3.31 31.40 -2.77
CA LEU A 134 -3.91 30.81 -3.99
C LEU A 134 -3.20 29.53 -4.44
N ASP A 135 -1.86 29.55 -4.51
CA ASP A 135 -1.09 28.43 -5.05
C ASP A 135 -1.23 27.16 -4.23
N LYS A 136 -1.20 27.29 -2.90
CA LYS A 136 -1.36 26.14 -2.00
C LYS A 136 -2.79 25.59 -2.01
N ILE A 137 -3.79 26.46 -2.11
CA ILE A 137 -5.19 26.03 -2.24
C ILE A 137 -5.41 25.26 -3.55
N ILE A 138 -4.89 25.75 -4.67
CA ILE A 138 -4.98 25.07 -5.96
C ILE A 138 -4.27 23.72 -5.89
N GLN A 139 -3.07 23.65 -5.33
CA GLN A 139 -2.32 22.41 -5.18
C GLN A 139 -3.10 21.35 -4.37
N GLN A 140 -3.77 21.76 -3.29
CA GLN A 140 -4.60 20.85 -2.49
C GLN A 140 -5.87 20.42 -3.21
N LEU A 141 -6.51 21.31 -3.96
CA LEU A 141 -7.72 20.98 -4.71
C LEU A 141 -7.44 20.06 -5.91
N THR A 142 -6.29 20.20 -6.58
CA THR A 142 -5.88 19.35 -7.72
C THR A 142 -5.60 17.90 -7.34
N THR A 143 -5.42 17.59 -6.06
CA THR A 143 -5.32 16.20 -5.60
C THR A 143 -6.65 15.44 -5.69
N LYS A 144 -7.78 16.16 -5.68
CA LYS A 144 -9.12 15.58 -5.62
C LYS A 144 -10.03 15.96 -6.81
N TYR A 145 -9.76 17.11 -7.41
CA TYR A 145 -10.61 17.67 -8.46
C TYR A 145 -9.79 18.04 -9.71
N THR A 146 -10.39 17.85 -10.89
CA THR A 146 -9.90 18.47 -12.12
C THR A 146 -10.38 19.91 -12.16
N ILE A 147 -9.45 20.87 -12.20
CA ILE A 147 -9.74 22.30 -12.17
C ILE A 147 -9.50 22.89 -13.57
N SER A 148 -10.58 23.36 -14.21
CA SER A 148 -10.48 24.08 -15.49
C SER A 148 -9.94 25.49 -15.29
N ALA A 149 -9.39 26.10 -16.37
CA ALA A 149 -8.91 27.48 -16.33
C ALA A 149 -10.01 28.49 -15.92
N ALA A 150 -11.28 28.18 -16.22
CA ALA A 150 -12.43 29.01 -15.83
C ALA A 150 -12.67 28.95 -14.31
N VAL A 151 -12.61 27.73 -13.71
CA VAL A 151 -12.79 27.51 -12.28
C VAL A 151 -11.61 28.12 -11.50
N ASN A 152 -10.40 28.08 -12.02
CA ASN A 152 -9.23 28.69 -11.39
C ASN A 152 -9.41 30.21 -11.25
N LYS A 153 -9.97 30.89 -12.27
CA LYS A 153 -10.27 32.33 -12.19
C LYS A 153 -11.34 32.64 -11.14
N GLU A 154 -12.33 31.76 -10.97
CA GLU A 154 -13.37 31.96 -9.94
C GLU A 154 -12.81 31.75 -8.52
N ILE A 155 -11.94 30.75 -8.32
CA ILE A 155 -11.21 30.56 -7.04
C ILE A 155 -10.40 31.82 -6.68
N ALA A 156 -9.67 32.37 -7.66
CA ALA A 156 -8.90 33.60 -7.45
C ALA A 156 -9.75 34.81 -7.12
N LYS A 157 -11.00 34.89 -7.62
CA LYS A 157 -11.95 35.94 -7.27
C LYS A 157 -12.47 35.78 -5.82
N LEU A 158 -12.80 34.54 -5.39
CA LEU A 158 -13.27 34.26 -4.04
C LEU A 158 -12.22 34.64 -2.97
N LEU A 159 -10.95 34.48 -3.30
CA LEU A 159 -9.85 34.88 -2.40
C LEU A 159 -9.65 36.39 -2.30
N LYS A 160 -10.10 37.17 -3.29
CA LYS A 160 -9.97 38.63 -3.35
C LYS A 160 -11.22 39.37 -2.82
N GLN A 161 -12.31 38.65 -2.59
CA GLN A 161 -13.50 39.24 -1.95
C GLN A 161 -13.29 39.29 -0.44
N ASP A 162 -13.14 40.52 0.11
CA ASP A 162 -13.11 40.80 1.54
C ASP A 162 -14.46 40.48 2.20
#